data_99f5c34be19e63f4ff3cf3ece685fe7f
#
_entry.id   99f5c34be19e63f4ff3cf3ece685fe7f
#
_cell.length_a   1.000
_cell.length_b   1.000
_cell.length_c   1.000
_cell.angle_alpha   90.00
_cell.angle_beta   90.00
_cell.angle_gamma   90.00
#
_symmetry.space_group_name_H-M   'P 1'
#
loop_
_entity.id
_entity.type
_entity.pdbx_description
1 polymer ?
#
loop_
_entity_poly.entity_id
_entity_poly.type
_entity_poly.pdbx_seq_one_letter_code
_entity_poly.pdbx_strand_id
1 'polypeptide(L)'
;MLLLAVILPDVSGQYSQSLYFMNLPQKNSLNPALRPTNRLYVGLPGVSGVTVNLDNNFLNFSDLFIDGVISDSTLTFLKPGVHLDSFLAGLKDKNSIEPQVAVQLFGLGFSIGKDLWVAFDLTERVEGNFVLPGDLIKLGIKGNEAYTGQSVDLSSLRTDFKYYHEIGVGLSKNITDKLRVGVRGKLLFGVTAGYLDNNDFRLRVNDDYTHTLFADMSFNISGPVNVYMNPDGQLDSLSIDESRFNTTEGIISFLTNTGNPGMGFDAGVEYRITDRISVSAALTDLGFIRWKTDRINLFTKTQFEFNGLTMQDVYNESLDFGELINWTLDSLQTAMYANEASDPFTTYLSPGVTAAASYSLVKAFTFGVLSRTKFIGRQVRESLTVSANMNLGNALSATCSYTAVNHRYDNLGAGIAFRGGWLQLYAIVDNIPVRWTTVNNGNDNFPMPEDWNTLHARVGLNLSFGNKAKDKALN
;
A
#
# COMPACT_ATOMS: atom_id res chain seq x y z
N MET A 1 -29.56 7.99 -14.65
CA MET A 1 -28.40 8.46 -13.88
C MET A 1 -28.62 8.02 -12.44
N LEU A 2 -28.24 6.78 -12.11
CA LEU A 2 -28.38 6.23 -10.76
C LEU A 2 -27.12 6.56 -9.98
N LEU A 3 -27.22 7.50 -9.04
CA LEU A 3 -26.26 7.69 -7.96
C LEU A 3 -26.48 6.52 -6.99
N LEU A 4 -25.62 5.49 -7.07
CA LEU A 4 -25.46 4.55 -5.97
C LEU A 4 -24.61 5.27 -4.91
N ALA A 5 -25.27 5.88 -3.94
CA ALA A 5 -24.63 6.27 -2.68
C ALA A 5 -24.43 4.98 -1.87
N VAL A 6 -23.30 4.33 -2.06
CA VAL A 6 -22.87 3.24 -1.19
C VAL A 6 -22.28 3.90 0.05
N ILE A 7 -22.85 3.64 1.20
CA ILE A 7 -22.31 4.02 2.51
C ILE A 7 -21.10 3.12 2.73
N LEU A 8 -19.90 3.66 2.53
CA LEU A 8 -18.65 2.93 2.70
C LEU A 8 -17.94 3.35 3.99
N PRO A 9 -17.27 2.41 4.68
CA PRO A 9 -16.51 2.74 5.88
C PRO A 9 -15.28 3.61 5.55
N ASP A 10 -14.90 4.43 6.51
CA ASP A 10 -13.78 5.37 6.46
C ASP A 10 -12.44 4.66 6.25
N VAL A 11 -11.81 4.85 5.11
CA VAL A 11 -10.41 4.43 4.92
C VAL A 11 -9.70 5.24 3.83
N SER A 12 -8.41 5.49 4.03
CA SER A 12 -7.58 6.40 3.23
C SER A 12 -6.98 5.79 1.96
N GLY A 13 -6.67 6.64 1.03
CA GLY A 13 -5.67 6.54 -0.05
C GLY A 13 -5.90 5.57 -1.21
N GLN A 14 -5.75 6.09 -2.41
CA GLN A 14 -5.46 5.29 -3.61
C GLN A 14 -4.44 6.00 -4.50
N TYR A 15 -3.51 5.25 -5.07
CA TYR A 15 -2.34 5.72 -5.78
C TYR A 15 -2.44 5.55 -7.30
N SER A 16 -1.63 6.31 -8.02
CA SER A 16 -1.45 6.25 -9.48
C SER A 16 -2.62 6.76 -10.31
N GLN A 17 -3.49 7.61 -9.76
CA GLN A 17 -4.60 8.20 -10.51
C GLN A 17 -4.09 9.12 -11.62
N SER A 18 -3.09 9.94 -11.34
CA SER A 18 -2.49 10.86 -12.30
C SER A 18 -1.82 10.14 -13.48
N LEU A 19 -1.30 8.91 -13.26
CA LEU A 19 -0.68 8.11 -14.32
C LEU A 19 -1.65 7.65 -15.40
N TYR A 20 -2.92 7.42 -15.06
CA TYR A 20 -3.86 6.70 -15.94
C TYR A 20 -4.02 7.30 -17.33
N PHE A 21 -4.06 8.64 -17.42
CA PHE A 21 -4.23 9.35 -18.68
C PHE A 21 -2.93 9.87 -19.30
N MET A 22 -1.78 9.68 -18.62
CA MET A 22 -0.49 10.09 -19.14
C MET A 22 0.02 9.17 -20.26
N ASN A 23 0.86 9.72 -21.14
CA ASN A 23 1.50 8.93 -22.20
C ASN A 23 2.78 8.25 -21.73
N LEU A 24 2.60 7.27 -20.81
CA LEU A 24 3.69 6.48 -20.24
C LEU A 24 3.44 4.97 -20.43
N PRO A 25 4.48 4.15 -20.68
CA PRO A 25 4.35 2.69 -20.75
C PRO A 25 3.75 2.07 -19.50
N GLN A 26 4.08 2.62 -18.35
CA GLN A 26 3.66 2.13 -17.04
C GLN A 26 2.13 2.14 -16.80
N LYS A 27 1.36 2.93 -17.57
CA LYS A 27 -0.12 2.88 -17.46
C LYS A 27 -0.73 1.53 -17.82
N ASN A 28 0.00 0.69 -18.57
CA ASN A 28 -0.41 -0.68 -18.90
C ASN A 28 -0.57 -1.56 -17.66
N SER A 29 0.13 -1.27 -16.56
CA SER A 29 -0.06 -1.95 -15.28
C SER A 29 -1.38 -1.59 -14.57
N LEU A 30 -2.00 -0.46 -14.92
CA LEU A 30 -3.30 -0.03 -14.37
C LEU A 30 -4.49 -0.55 -15.20
N ASN A 31 -4.26 -0.71 -16.49
CA ASN A 31 -5.22 -1.29 -17.43
C ASN A 31 -4.44 -1.88 -18.62
N PRO A 32 -4.42 -3.21 -18.78
CA PRO A 32 -3.68 -3.87 -19.86
C PRO A 32 -4.11 -3.45 -21.27
N ALA A 33 -5.31 -2.91 -21.47
CA ALA A 33 -5.73 -2.38 -22.75
C ALA A 33 -5.06 -1.05 -23.14
N LEU A 34 -4.57 -0.27 -22.15
CA LEU A 34 -3.93 1.01 -22.42
C LEU A 34 -2.52 0.84 -22.99
N ARG A 35 -2.22 1.58 -24.06
CA ARG A 35 -0.92 1.53 -24.73
C ARG A 35 -0.24 2.89 -24.72
N PRO A 36 1.12 2.91 -24.66
CA PRO A 36 1.88 4.12 -24.96
C PRO A 36 1.89 4.40 -26.47
N THR A 37 2.29 5.61 -26.84
CA THR A 37 2.39 6.01 -28.27
C THR A 37 3.69 5.58 -28.95
N ASN A 38 4.69 5.12 -28.19
CA ASN A 38 5.95 4.61 -28.71
C ASN A 38 5.79 3.18 -29.26
N ARG A 39 6.66 2.80 -30.22
CA ARG A 39 6.69 1.44 -30.80
C ARG A 39 7.47 0.45 -29.94
N LEU A 40 8.52 0.92 -29.30
CA LEU A 40 9.39 0.16 -28.44
C LEU A 40 9.68 0.96 -27.17
N TYR A 41 9.63 0.30 -26.05
CA TYR A 41 10.02 0.80 -24.75
C TYR A 41 10.94 -0.20 -24.08
N VAL A 42 12.00 0.29 -23.47
CA VAL A 42 12.90 -0.49 -22.62
C VAL A 42 13.03 0.23 -21.28
N GLY A 43 12.74 -0.48 -20.21
CA GLY A 43 12.94 -0.05 -18.84
C GLY A 43 14.30 -0.49 -18.33
N LEU A 44 15.04 0.45 -17.75
CA LEU A 44 16.36 0.19 -17.16
C LEU A 44 16.24 -0.27 -15.70
N PRO A 45 17.13 -1.16 -15.24
CA PRO A 45 17.08 -1.69 -13.88
C PRO A 45 17.09 -0.60 -12.80
N GLY A 46 16.09 -0.66 -11.90
CA GLY A 46 15.99 0.18 -10.72
C GLY A 46 15.64 1.66 -10.95
N VAL A 47 15.67 2.14 -12.22
CA VAL A 47 15.43 3.55 -12.53
C VAL A 47 14.22 3.80 -13.43
N SER A 48 13.64 2.77 -14.04
CA SER A 48 12.51 2.92 -14.95
C SER A 48 11.15 3.04 -14.28
N GLY A 49 11.06 2.76 -13.00
CA GLY A 49 9.83 2.93 -12.23
C GLY A 49 10.08 2.61 -10.77
N VAL A 50 10.28 3.63 -9.97
CA VAL A 50 10.21 3.54 -8.51
C VAL A 50 8.91 4.14 -8.08
N THR A 51 8.12 3.38 -7.35
CA THR A 51 6.84 3.80 -6.76
C THR A 51 6.93 3.64 -5.26
N VAL A 52 6.61 4.68 -4.54
CA VAL A 52 6.48 4.67 -3.08
C VAL A 52 5.09 5.19 -2.74
N ASN A 53 4.34 4.38 -2.04
CA ASN A 53 3.03 4.76 -1.53
C ASN A 53 3.01 4.49 -0.03
N LEU A 54 2.48 5.44 0.71
CA LEU A 54 2.20 5.33 2.13
C LEU A 54 0.81 5.89 2.36
N ASP A 55 -0.12 5.03 2.72
CA ASP A 55 -1.46 5.43 3.14
C ASP A 55 -1.60 5.20 4.64
N ASN A 56 -2.17 6.17 5.32
CA ASN A 56 -2.62 6.00 6.69
C ASN A 56 -3.89 6.83 6.93
N ASN A 57 -4.67 6.49 7.95
CA ASN A 57 -5.96 7.11 8.19
C ASN A 57 -6.09 7.80 9.56
N PHE A 58 -5.02 7.90 10.34
CA PHE A 58 -5.08 8.40 11.72
C PHE A 58 -3.89 9.27 12.14
N LEU A 59 -2.71 9.15 11.51
CA LEU A 59 -1.55 9.97 11.78
C LEU A 59 -1.42 11.06 10.73
N ASN A 60 -1.39 12.32 11.12
CA ASN A 60 -0.95 13.39 10.26
C ASN A 60 0.52 13.69 10.56
N PHE A 61 1.22 14.24 9.59
CA PHE A 61 2.62 14.61 9.76
C PHE A 61 2.79 15.66 10.89
N SER A 62 1.82 16.55 11.04
CA SER A 62 1.76 17.53 12.14
C SER A 62 1.65 16.90 13.52
N ASP A 63 1.05 15.71 13.64
CA ASP A 63 0.92 15.03 14.93
C ASP A 63 2.28 14.52 15.43
N LEU A 64 3.26 14.33 14.52
CA LEU A 64 4.61 13.90 14.85
C LEU A 64 5.52 15.04 15.34
N PHE A 65 5.08 16.30 15.19
CA PHE A 65 5.88 17.49 15.52
C PHE A 65 5.06 18.45 16.38
N ILE A 66 5.65 18.91 17.49
CA ILE A 66 5.01 19.83 18.42
C ILE A 66 5.59 21.21 18.26
N ASP A 67 4.72 22.24 18.24
CA ASP A 67 5.07 23.66 18.34
C ASP A 67 6.29 24.08 17.53
N GLY A 68 6.47 23.44 16.38
CA GLY A 68 7.57 23.74 15.49
C GLY A 68 8.95 23.26 15.92
N VAL A 69 9.08 22.41 16.93
CA VAL A 69 10.37 21.88 17.39
C VAL A 69 10.49 20.41 17.05
N ILE A 70 11.46 20.05 16.21
CA ILE A 70 11.90 18.66 16.04
C ILE A 70 12.69 18.29 17.29
N SER A 71 12.15 17.43 18.13
CA SER A 71 12.86 16.90 19.29
C SER A 71 13.73 15.72 18.87
N ASP A 72 14.96 15.65 19.40
CA ASP A 72 15.97 14.62 19.11
C ASP A 72 15.55 13.18 19.47
N SER A 73 14.41 13.00 20.07
CA SER A 73 13.92 11.68 20.45
C SER A 73 12.42 11.64 20.56
N THR A 74 11.81 10.69 19.86
CA THR A 74 10.47 10.13 20.06
C THR A 74 9.28 10.95 19.57
N LEU A 75 8.27 10.23 19.11
CA LEU A 75 6.93 10.68 18.73
C LEU A 75 6.38 11.70 19.73
N THR A 76 6.30 12.93 19.33
CA THR A 76 6.09 14.08 20.24
C THR A 76 4.65 14.20 20.73
N PHE A 77 3.68 13.57 20.09
CA PHE A 77 2.28 13.57 20.51
C PHE A 77 2.02 12.83 21.84
N LEU A 78 3.00 12.06 22.34
CA LEU A 78 2.91 11.36 23.62
C LEU A 78 3.39 12.22 24.80
N LYS A 79 3.93 13.43 24.56
CA LYS A 79 4.34 14.33 25.66
C LYS A 79 3.12 14.97 26.32
N PRO A 80 3.06 15.01 27.68
CA PRO A 80 2.01 15.71 28.39
C PRO A 80 1.90 17.18 27.96
N GLY A 81 0.68 17.65 27.68
CA GLY A 81 0.41 19.05 27.29
C GLY A 81 0.34 19.30 25.79
N VAL A 82 0.59 18.31 24.97
CA VAL A 82 0.44 18.39 23.51
C VAL A 82 -0.88 17.78 23.10
N HIS A 83 -1.43 18.21 22.00
CA HIS A 83 -2.69 17.86 21.31
C HIS A 83 -3.14 16.37 21.38
N LEU A 84 -2.77 15.67 22.48
CA LEU A 84 -3.09 14.27 22.74
C LEU A 84 -4.60 14.00 22.67
N ASP A 85 -5.41 14.89 23.21
CA ASP A 85 -6.86 14.75 23.15
C ASP A 85 -7.37 14.88 21.72
N SER A 86 -6.77 15.74 20.89
CA SER A 86 -7.10 15.88 19.48
C SER A 86 -6.71 14.64 18.70
N PHE A 87 -5.51 14.09 18.95
CA PHE A 87 -5.07 12.83 18.36
C PHE A 87 -6.00 11.68 18.72
N LEU A 88 -6.31 11.53 20.02
CA LEU A 88 -7.21 10.47 20.50
C LEU A 88 -8.64 10.62 19.97
N ALA A 89 -9.12 11.85 19.77
CA ALA A 89 -10.41 12.13 19.15
C ALA A 89 -10.42 11.82 17.65
N GLY A 90 -9.25 11.88 16.98
CA GLY A 90 -9.07 11.54 15.58
C GLY A 90 -8.97 10.04 15.31
N LEU A 91 -8.76 9.22 16.35
CA LEU A 91 -8.67 7.77 16.20
C LEU A 91 -10.03 7.18 15.80
N LYS A 92 -9.97 6.28 14.84
CA LYS A 92 -11.11 5.48 14.36
C LYS A 92 -11.15 4.12 15.05
N ASP A 93 -12.23 3.38 14.87
CA ASP A 93 -12.29 1.99 15.33
C ASP A 93 -11.17 1.14 14.69
N LYS A 94 -10.83 1.44 13.44
CA LYS A 94 -9.77 0.77 12.67
C LYS A 94 -8.80 1.81 12.13
N ASN A 95 -7.60 1.83 12.69
CA ASN A 95 -6.52 2.70 12.26
C ASN A 95 -5.55 1.90 11.41
N SER A 96 -5.26 2.36 10.20
CA SER A 96 -4.46 1.59 9.25
C SER A 96 -3.26 2.35 8.72
N ILE A 97 -2.18 1.62 8.50
CA ILE A 97 -0.98 2.07 7.77
C ILE A 97 -0.73 1.08 6.64
N GLU A 98 -0.57 1.58 5.42
CA GLU A 98 -0.40 0.78 4.22
C GLU A 98 0.80 1.24 3.40
N PRO A 99 2.02 0.81 3.75
CA PRO A 99 3.20 1.05 2.94
C PRO A 99 3.20 0.15 1.71
N GLN A 100 3.59 0.72 0.56
CA GLN A 100 3.86 -0.04 -0.67
C GLN A 100 5.06 0.54 -1.38
N VAL A 101 5.96 -0.33 -1.79
CA VAL A 101 7.10 0.02 -2.64
C VAL A 101 7.11 -0.92 -3.84
N ALA A 102 7.28 -0.35 -5.04
CA ALA A 102 7.48 -1.14 -6.23
C ALA A 102 8.66 -0.57 -7.03
N VAL A 103 9.60 -1.44 -7.39
CA VAL A 103 10.79 -1.09 -8.17
C VAL A 103 10.81 -1.95 -9.42
N GLN A 104 10.68 -1.32 -10.57
CA GLN A 104 10.80 -2.01 -11.86
C GLN A 104 12.26 -2.31 -12.16
N LEU A 105 12.66 -3.58 -12.08
CA LEU A 105 14.01 -4.03 -12.38
C LEU A 105 14.24 -4.15 -13.89
N PHE A 106 13.22 -4.51 -14.64
CA PHE A 106 13.27 -4.61 -16.10
C PHE A 106 11.90 -4.33 -16.69
N GLY A 107 11.88 -3.73 -17.86
CA GLY A 107 10.66 -3.49 -18.63
C GLY A 107 10.95 -3.54 -20.13
N LEU A 108 10.08 -4.17 -20.88
CA LEU A 108 10.12 -4.21 -22.32
C LEU A 108 8.70 -4.12 -22.86
N GLY A 109 8.47 -3.26 -23.83
CA GLY A 109 7.18 -3.22 -24.51
C GLY A 109 7.37 -2.87 -25.97
N PHE A 110 6.71 -3.61 -26.86
CA PHE A 110 6.84 -3.40 -28.30
C PHE A 110 5.55 -3.71 -29.05
N SER A 111 5.41 -3.03 -30.20
CA SER A 111 4.28 -3.25 -31.11
C SER A 111 4.62 -4.30 -32.16
N ILE A 112 3.73 -5.27 -32.34
CA ILE A 112 3.75 -6.22 -33.45
C ILE A 112 2.67 -5.80 -34.45
N GLY A 113 3.12 -5.32 -35.62
CA GLY A 113 2.20 -4.72 -36.58
C GLY A 113 1.54 -3.46 -36.04
N LYS A 114 0.26 -3.25 -36.41
CA LYS A 114 -0.54 -2.09 -35.97
C LYS A 114 -1.42 -2.40 -34.74
N ASP A 115 -1.80 -3.65 -34.56
CA ASP A 115 -2.90 -4.05 -33.70
C ASP A 115 -2.48 -4.72 -32.40
N LEU A 116 -1.25 -5.21 -32.29
CA LEU A 116 -0.79 -5.91 -31.12
C LEU A 116 0.31 -5.16 -30.40
N TRP A 117 0.20 -5.05 -29.08
CA TRP A 117 1.24 -4.62 -28.16
C TRP A 117 1.56 -5.73 -27.20
N VAL A 118 2.84 -6.00 -27.01
CA VAL A 118 3.36 -6.97 -26.04
C VAL A 118 4.14 -6.19 -25.00
N ALA A 119 3.95 -6.53 -23.75
CA ALA A 119 4.70 -5.98 -22.63
C ALA A 119 5.26 -7.10 -21.77
N PHE A 120 6.46 -6.91 -21.25
CA PHE A 120 7.11 -7.78 -20.28
C PHE A 120 7.73 -6.88 -19.21
N ASP A 121 7.62 -7.27 -17.95
CA ASP A 121 8.29 -6.57 -16.84
C ASP A 121 8.65 -7.52 -15.71
N LEU A 122 9.70 -7.14 -15.01
CA LEU A 122 10.14 -7.71 -13.73
C LEU A 122 10.11 -6.59 -12.70
N THR A 123 9.36 -6.79 -11.63
CA THR A 123 9.14 -5.77 -10.60
C THR A 123 9.27 -6.38 -9.20
N GLU A 124 10.03 -5.72 -8.35
CA GLU A 124 10.07 -5.99 -6.91
C GLU A 124 8.89 -5.29 -6.24
N ARG A 125 8.17 -5.99 -5.38
CA ARG A 125 7.02 -5.44 -4.67
C ARG A 125 7.09 -5.74 -3.18
N VAL A 126 6.98 -4.69 -2.39
CA VAL A 126 6.75 -4.76 -0.95
C VAL A 126 5.38 -4.14 -0.68
N GLU A 127 4.52 -4.85 0.00
CA GLU A 127 3.18 -4.41 0.35
C GLU A 127 2.91 -4.72 1.82
N GLY A 128 2.39 -3.75 2.55
CA GLY A 128 1.95 -3.89 3.94
C GLY A 128 0.53 -3.37 4.13
N ASN A 129 -0.21 -4.00 5.02
CA ASN A 129 -1.49 -3.53 5.54
C ASN A 129 -1.55 -3.86 7.03
N PHE A 130 -1.34 -2.85 7.85
CA PHE A 130 -1.35 -2.94 9.30
C PHE A 130 -2.58 -2.22 9.82
N VAL A 131 -3.43 -2.91 10.57
CA VAL A 131 -4.64 -2.34 11.17
C VAL A 131 -4.53 -2.45 12.68
N LEU A 132 -4.65 -1.30 13.36
CA LEU A 132 -4.65 -1.18 14.81
C LEU A 132 -6.05 -0.78 15.30
N PRO A 133 -6.66 -1.54 16.22
CA PRO A 133 -7.88 -1.12 16.89
C PRO A 133 -7.69 0.22 17.61
N GLY A 134 -8.64 1.15 17.45
CA GLY A 134 -8.54 2.45 18.12
C GLY A 134 -8.52 2.35 19.63
N ASP A 135 -9.27 1.40 20.17
CA ASP A 135 -9.30 1.17 21.60
C ASP A 135 -8.02 0.56 22.16
N LEU A 136 -7.25 -0.17 21.34
CA LEU A 136 -5.90 -0.62 21.72
C LEU A 136 -4.97 0.58 21.94
N ILE A 137 -5.01 1.55 21.02
CA ILE A 137 -4.20 2.78 21.13
C ILE A 137 -4.64 3.61 22.34
N LYS A 138 -5.96 3.79 22.53
CA LYS A 138 -6.52 4.52 23.67
C LYS A 138 -6.17 3.85 24.99
N LEU A 139 -6.30 2.52 25.08
CA LEU A 139 -5.96 1.73 26.26
C LEU A 139 -4.48 1.94 26.65
N GLY A 140 -3.59 1.88 25.66
CA GLY A 140 -2.17 2.09 25.92
C GLY A 140 -1.81 3.51 26.37
N ILE A 141 -2.50 4.52 25.86
CA ILE A 141 -2.21 5.93 26.17
C ILE A 141 -2.92 6.38 27.46
N LYS A 142 -4.20 6.05 27.65
CA LYS A 142 -5.04 6.48 28.79
C LYS A 142 -5.09 5.48 29.94
N GLY A 143 -4.58 4.26 29.72
CA GLY A 143 -4.71 3.17 30.68
C GLY A 143 -6.11 2.52 30.66
N ASN A 144 -6.36 1.65 31.63
CA ASN A 144 -7.50 0.74 31.66
C ASN A 144 -8.70 1.27 32.48
N GLU A 145 -8.57 2.37 33.22
CA GLU A 145 -9.60 2.86 34.15
C GLU A 145 -10.97 3.07 33.47
N ALA A 146 -10.95 3.66 32.26
CA ALA A 146 -12.16 3.91 31.48
C ALA A 146 -12.88 2.64 31.00
N TYR A 147 -12.20 1.49 31.05
CA TYR A 147 -12.71 0.20 30.57
C TYR A 147 -13.05 -0.77 31.69
N THR A 148 -12.96 -0.36 32.97
CA THR A 148 -13.29 -1.21 34.14
C THR A 148 -14.69 -1.79 34.00
N GLY A 149 -14.82 -3.10 34.20
CA GLY A 149 -16.05 -3.86 34.01
C GLY A 149 -16.47 -4.10 32.56
N GLN A 150 -15.67 -3.64 31.57
CA GLN A 150 -16.00 -3.70 30.15
C GLN A 150 -15.05 -4.63 29.37
N SER A 151 -15.51 -5.07 28.20
CA SER A 151 -14.68 -5.78 27.22
C SER A 151 -14.36 -4.86 26.05
N VAL A 152 -13.08 -4.79 25.69
CA VAL A 152 -12.55 -4.06 24.54
C VAL A 152 -12.38 -5.04 23.39
N ASP A 153 -13.00 -4.76 22.25
CA ASP A 153 -12.85 -5.58 21.04
C ASP A 153 -11.61 -5.17 20.25
N LEU A 154 -10.65 -6.07 20.19
CA LEU A 154 -9.38 -5.91 19.48
C LEU A 154 -9.30 -6.76 18.18
N SER A 155 -10.40 -7.41 17.79
CA SER A 155 -10.45 -8.36 16.66
C SER A 155 -10.17 -7.70 15.30
N SER A 156 -10.13 -6.36 15.23
CA SER A 156 -9.69 -5.66 14.04
C SER A 156 -8.18 -5.61 13.85
N LEU A 157 -7.39 -6.01 14.85
CA LEU A 157 -5.92 -6.12 14.73
C LEU A 157 -5.56 -7.02 13.55
N ARG A 158 -4.74 -6.51 12.64
CA ARG A 158 -4.36 -7.22 11.42
C ARG A 158 -2.99 -6.81 10.93
N THR A 159 -2.26 -7.80 10.45
CA THR A 159 -1.01 -7.62 9.70
C THR A 159 -1.10 -8.45 8.44
N ASP A 160 -0.84 -7.83 7.30
CA ASP A 160 -0.64 -8.50 6.01
C ASP A 160 0.55 -7.82 5.33
N PHE A 161 1.73 -8.38 5.51
CA PHE A 161 2.97 -7.92 4.91
C PHE A 161 3.48 -8.97 3.93
N LYS A 162 3.93 -8.54 2.74
CA LYS A 162 4.55 -9.41 1.74
C LYS A 162 5.58 -8.67 0.91
N TYR A 163 6.69 -9.34 0.68
CA TYR A 163 7.69 -8.98 -0.32
C TYR A 163 7.77 -10.10 -1.35
N TYR A 164 7.69 -9.74 -2.63
CA TYR A 164 7.68 -10.71 -3.73
C TYR A 164 8.18 -10.11 -5.04
N HIS A 165 8.67 -11.00 -5.92
CA HIS A 165 8.99 -10.70 -7.30
C HIS A 165 7.74 -10.91 -8.17
N GLU A 166 7.48 -9.99 -9.09
CA GLU A 166 6.43 -10.09 -10.10
C GLU A 166 7.06 -10.12 -11.50
N ILE A 167 6.83 -11.19 -12.24
CA ILE A 167 7.13 -11.29 -13.66
C ILE A 167 5.82 -11.16 -14.42
N GLY A 168 5.64 -10.05 -15.13
CA GLY A 168 4.42 -9.74 -15.87
C GLY A 168 4.59 -9.92 -17.38
N VAL A 169 3.62 -10.57 -18.03
CA VAL A 169 3.52 -10.63 -19.50
C VAL A 169 2.15 -10.13 -19.91
N GLY A 170 2.12 -9.02 -20.63
CA GLY A 170 0.90 -8.34 -21.08
C GLY A 170 0.73 -8.35 -22.59
N LEU A 171 -0.52 -8.52 -23.02
CA LEU A 171 -0.93 -8.43 -24.41
C LEU A 171 -2.08 -7.43 -24.51
N SER A 172 -2.00 -6.51 -25.47
CA SER A 172 -3.07 -5.58 -25.78
C SER A 172 -3.34 -5.61 -27.27
N LYS A 173 -4.60 -5.85 -27.69
CA LYS A 173 -4.98 -6.01 -29.09
C LYS A 173 -6.14 -5.11 -29.46
N ASN A 174 -6.05 -4.42 -30.61
CA ASN A 174 -7.19 -3.80 -31.25
C ASN A 174 -8.06 -4.91 -31.88
N ILE A 175 -9.27 -5.07 -31.38
CA ILE A 175 -10.25 -6.02 -31.94
C ILE A 175 -10.97 -5.37 -33.11
N THR A 176 -11.30 -4.10 -32.95
CA THR A 176 -11.84 -3.21 -33.98
C THR A 176 -11.16 -1.86 -33.94
N ASP A 177 -11.49 -0.95 -34.84
CA ASP A 177 -11.00 0.44 -34.79
C ASP A 177 -11.45 1.20 -33.53
N LYS A 178 -12.48 0.71 -32.83
CA LYS A 178 -13.02 1.34 -31.61
C LYS A 178 -12.78 0.55 -30.35
N LEU A 179 -12.53 -0.76 -30.44
CA LEU A 179 -12.42 -1.65 -29.29
C LEU A 179 -11.01 -2.20 -29.16
N ARG A 180 -10.41 -1.99 -28.00
CA ARG A 180 -9.15 -2.61 -27.59
C ARG A 180 -9.35 -3.41 -26.32
N VAL A 181 -8.78 -4.59 -26.29
CA VAL A 181 -8.75 -5.46 -25.11
C VAL A 181 -7.30 -5.73 -24.70
N GLY A 182 -7.09 -5.95 -23.43
CA GLY A 182 -5.79 -6.29 -22.88
C GLY A 182 -5.91 -7.33 -21.78
N VAL A 183 -4.91 -8.21 -21.70
CA VAL A 183 -4.75 -9.18 -20.62
C VAL A 183 -3.30 -9.19 -20.16
N ARG A 184 -3.07 -9.52 -18.91
CA ARG A 184 -1.73 -9.68 -18.36
C ARG A 184 -1.71 -10.84 -17.38
N GLY A 185 -0.83 -11.81 -17.62
CA GLY A 185 -0.49 -12.87 -16.70
C GLY A 185 0.70 -12.47 -15.85
N LYS A 186 0.70 -12.88 -14.60
CA LYS A 186 1.75 -12.61 -13.61
C LYS A 186 2.21 -13.93 -13.00
N LEU A 187 3.53 -14.15 -12.98
CA LEU A 187 4.17 -15.15 -12.14
C LEU A 187 4.73 -14.43 -10.93
N LEU A 188 4.44 -14.95 -9.75
CA LEU A 188 4.81 -14.36 -8.48
C LEU A 188 5.74 -15.31 -7.73
N PHE A 189 6.75 -14.74 -7.07
CA PHE A 189 7.65 -15.50 -6.22
C PHE A 189 7.82 -14.76 -4.90
N GLY A 190 7.24 -15.32 -3.84
CA GLY A 190 7.29 -14.73 -2.51
C GLY A 190 8.69 -14.86 -1.89
N VAL A 191 9.20 -13.77 -1.33
CA VAL A 191 10.47 -13.71 -0.62
C VAL A 191 10.23 -13.83 0.88
N THR A 192 9.37 -12.98 1.43
CA THR A 192 8.98 -13.02 2.85
C THR A 192 7.55 -12.51 3.04
N ALA A 193 6.89 -13.02 4.07
CA ALA A 193 5.54 -12.59 4.46
C ALA A 193 5.32 -12.72 5.97
N GLY A 194 4.43 -11.85 6.47
CA GLY A 194 3.82 -11.95 7.78
C GLY A 194 2.32 -11.72 7.66
N TYR A 195 1.52 -12.70 8.05
CA TYR A 195 0.07 -12.66 7.94
C TYR A 195 -0.60 -13.07 9.25
N LEU A 196 -1.32 -12.14 9.86
CA LEU A 196 -2.12 -12.36 11.06
C LEU A 196 -3.58 -12.62 10.66
N ASP A 197 -4.07 -13.81 10.98
CA ASP A 197 -5.49 -14.14 10.93
C ASP A 197 -6.05 -14.09 12.35
N ASN A 198 -7.04 -13.23 12.56
CA ASN A 198 -7.61 -12.92 13.86
C ASN A 198 -9.11 -13.19 13.82
N ASN A 199 -9.53 -14.24 14.55
CA ASN A 199 -10.93 -14.63 14.66
C ASN A 199 -11.61 -13.99 15.88
N ASP A 200 -10.89 -13.92 17.02
CA ASP A 200 -11.37 -13.31 18.26
C ASP A 200 -10.17 -12.80 19.07
N PHE A 201 -10.18 -11.51 19.36
CA PHE A 201 -9.20 -10.90 20.24
C PHE A 201 -9.89 -9.82 21.06
N ARG A 202 -10.06 -10.08 22.34
CA ARG A 202 -10.78 -9.21 23.27
C ARG A 202 -10.05 -9.12 24.59
N LEU A 203 -9.99 -7.92 25.15
CA LEU A 203 -9.48 -7.67 26.48
C LEU A 203 -10.65 -7.27 27.39
N ARG A 204 -10.88 -7.98 28.45
CA ARG A 204 -11.78 -7.58 29.54
C ARG A 204 -10.98 -6.98 30.67
N VAL A 205 -11.33 -5.78 31.09
CA VAL A 205 -10.83 -5.17 32.31
C VAL A 205 -11.82 -5.51 33.42
N ASN A 206 -11.40 -6.30 34.40
CA ASN A 206 -12.25 -6.74 35.51
C ASN A 206 -12.42 -5.60 36.53
N ASP A 207 -13.42 -5.75 37.45
CA ASP A 207 -13.70 -4.74 38.46
C ASP A 207 -12.59 -4.59 39.51
N ASP A 208 -11.73 -5.58 39.64
CA ASP A 208 -10.52 -5.57 40.48
C ASP A 208 -9.23 -5.12 39.73
N TYR A 209 -9.41 -4.57 38.53
CA TYR A 209 -8.34 -4.13 37.63
C TYR A 209 -7.44 -5.25 37.09
N THR A 210 -7.77 -6.51 37.34
CA THR A 210 -7.14 -7.60 36.57
C THR A 210 -7.63 -7.62 35.14
N HIS A 211 -6.88 -8.23 34.23
CA HIS A 211 -7.23 -8.32 32.82
C HIS A 211 -7.47 -9.77 32.43
N THR A 212 -8.54 -10.01 31.69
CA THR A 212 -8.78 -11.31 31.05
C THR A 212 -8.64 -11.13 29.54
N LEU A 213 -7.65 -11.77 28.94
CA LEU A 213 -7.43 -11.78 27.50
C LEU A 213 -8.06 -13.01 26.87
N PHE A 214 -8.88 -12.79 25.85
CA PHE A 214 -9.43 -13.83 24.99
C PHE A 214 -8.73 -13.71 23.64
N ALA A 215 -8.10 -14.76 23.17
CA ALA A 215 -7.38 -14.76 21.90
C ALA A 215 -7.64 -16.06 21.13
N ASP A 216 -8.11 -15.93 19.88
CA ASP A 216 -8.19 -16.99 18.86
C ASP A 216 -7.61 -16.42 17.57
N MET A 217 -6.30 -16.55 17.42
CA MET A 217 -5.57 -15.99 16.29
C MET A 217 -4.43 -16.88 15.84
N SER A 218 -4.01 -16.70 14.60
CA SER A 218 -2.81 -17.34 14.06
C SER A 218 -1.94 -16.31 13.33
N PHE A 219 -0.64 -16.38 13.57
CA PHE A 219 0.33 -15.58 12.88
C PHE A 219 1.22 -16.47 12.02
N ASN A 220 1.11 -16.30 10.72
CA ASN A 220 1.83 -17.09 9.72
C ASN A 220 2.97 -16.26 9.17
N ILE A 221 4.18 -16.77 9.27
CA ILE A 221 5.41 -16.12 8.81
C ILE A 221 6.04 -16.99 7.73
N SER A 222 6.58 -16.39 6.70
CA SER A 222 7.53 -17.01 5.77
C SER A 222 8.71 -16.06 5.62
N GLY A 223 9.89 -16.51 6.06
CA GLY A 223 11.09 -15.69 6.04
C GLY A 223 12.17 -16.17 7.02
N PRO A 224 13.32 -15.47 7.05
CA PRO A 224 14.46 -15.84 7.89
C PRO A 224 14.22 -15.39 9.34
N VAL A 225 13.39 -16.15 10.06
CA VAL A 225 13.05 -15.89 11.46
C VAL A 225 13.34 -17.13 12.28
N ASN A 226 14.04 -16.95 13.40
CA ASN A 226 14.25 -17.96 14.42
C ASN A 226 13.13 -17.85 15.46
N VAL A 227 12.61 -18.99 15.87
CA VAL A 227 11.60 -19.11 16.94
C VAL A 227 12.23 -19.80 18.12
N TYR A 228 12.16 -19.19 19.27
CA TYR A 228 12.59 -19.77 20.52
C TYR A 228 11.35 -20.09 21.37
N MET A 229 11.30 -21.31 21.90
CA MET A 229 10.19 -21.79 22.69
C MET A 229 10.67 -22.05 24.12
N ASN A 230 9.81 -21.75 25.10
CA ASN A 230 10.06 -22.14 26.46
C ASN A 230 9.80 -23.65 26.66
N PRO A 231 10.16 -24.25 27.81
CA PRO A 231 9.94 -25.69 28.09
C PRO A 231 8.46 -26.12 28.03
N ASP A 232 7.53 -25.19 28.18
CA ASP A 232 6.09 -25.43 28.15
C ASP A 232 5.50 -25.37 26.71
N GLY A 233 6.35 -25.12 25.70
CA GLY A 233 5.96 -25.04 24.30
C GLY A 233 5.34 -23.69 23.92
N GLN A 234 5.45 -22.66 24.76
CA GLN A 234 5.01 -21.31 24.46
C GLN A 234 6.13 -20.52 23.78
N LEU A 235 5.77 -19.54 23.01
CA LEU A 235 6.72 -18.66 22.36
C LEU A 235 7.51 -17.86 23.42
N ASP A 236 8.84 -18.01 23.41
CA ASP A 236 9.74 -17.23 24.25
C ASP A 236 10.23 -15.98 23.52
N SER A 237 10.70 -16.14 22.29
CA SER A 237 11.15 -15.00 21.48
C SER A 237 11.16 -15.30 19.99
N LEU A 238 11.12 -14.22 19.21
CA LEU A 238 11.33 -14.22 17.76
C LEU A 238 12.55 -13.35 17.43
N SER A 239 13.43 -13.83 16.58
CA SER A 239 14.53 -13.02 16.07
C SER A 239 14.73 -13.21 14.58
N ILE A 240 15.26 -12.20 13.91
CA ILE A 240 15.69 -12.35 12.51
C ILE A 240 16.92 -13.25 12.49
N ASP A 241 16.95 -14.22 11.58
CA ASP A 241 18.15 -15.03 11.31
C ASP A 241 19.18 -14.19 10.55
N GLU A 242 19.95 -13.39 11.30
CA GLU A 242 20.97 -12.51 10.76
C GLU A 242 22.07 -13.28 10.02
N SER A 243 22.26 -14.58 10.33
CA SER A 243 23.28 -15.39 9.68
C SER A 243 23.10 -15.47 8.16
N ARG A 244 21.86 -15.40 7.68
CA ARG A 244 21.53 -15.37 6.25
C ARG A 244 21.98 -14.09 5.54
N PHE A 245 22.24 -13.02 6.27
CA PHE A 245 22.65 -11.72 5.72
C PHE A 245 24.15 -11.45 5.89
N ASN A 246 24.88 -12.32 6.57
CA ASN A 246 26.30 -12.15 6.83
C ASN A 246 27.20 -12.44 5.60
N THR A 247 26.66 -13.05 4.55
CA THR A 247 27.38 -13.35 3.31
C THR A 247 26.62 -12.83 2.09
N THR A 248 27.35 -12.44 1.05
CA THR A 248 26.76 -12.03 -0.23
C THR A 248 25.91 -13.16 -0.83
N GLU A 249 26.36 -14.41 -0.69
CA GLU A 249 25.61 -15.58 -1.19
C GLU A 249 24.28 -15.77 -0.44
N GLY A 250 24.27 -15.60 0.88
CA GLY A 250 23.04 -15.64 1.69
C GLY A 250 22.04 -14.55 1.31
N ILE A 251 22.52 -13.31 1.12
CA ILE A 251 21.68 -12.19 0.65
C ILE A 251 21.11 -12.49 -0.75
N ILE A 252 21.92 -12.96 -1.69
CA ILE A 252 21.45 -13.30 -3.04
C ILE A 252 20.43 -14.44 -2.97
N SER A 253 20.71 -15.50 -2.20
CA SER A 253 19.79 -16.63 -2.02
C SER A 253 18.43 -16.19 -1.46
N PHE A 254 18.42 -15.28 -0.48
CA PHE A 254 17.21 -14.69 0.06
C PHE A 254 16.45 -13.87 -1.00
N LEU A 255 17.14 -12.96 -1.67
CA LEU A 255 16.55 -12.07 -2.67
C LEU A 255 16.10 -12.79 -3.96
N THR A 256 16.64 -13.96 -4.26
CA THR A 256 16.28 -14.77 -5.45
C THR A 256 15.43 -15.98 -5.11
N ASN A 257 14.79 -16.00 -3.93
CA ASN A 257 13.96 -17.12 -3.51
C ASN A 257 12.76 -17.28 -4.46
N THR A 258 12.63 -18.46 -5.06
CA THR A 258 11.51 -18.86 -5.93
C THR A 258 10.67 -20.00 -5.33
N GLY A 259 10.93 -20.36 -4.08
CA GLY A 259 10.27 -21.48 -3.38
C GLY A 259 8.81 -21.22 -3.03
N ASN A 260 8.37 -19.95 -3.05
CA ASN A 260 7.01 -19.53 -2.74
C ASN A 260 6.27 -19.05 -4.01
N PRO A 261 5.79 -19.98 -4.86
CA PRO A 261 5.17 -19.62 -6.12
C PRO A 261 3.78 -19.02 -5.96
N GLY A 262 3.44 -18.12 -6.86
CA GLY A 262 2.13 -17.53 -6.98
C GLY A 262 1.79 -17.19 -8.43
N MET A 263 0.58 -16.77 -8.64
CA MET A 263 0.11 -16.29 -9.93
C MET A 263 -0.88 -15.15 -9.77
N GLY A 264 -0.94 -14.32 -10.81
CA GLY A 264 -1.90 -13.22 -10.87
C GLY A 264 -2.37 -12.99 -12.31
N PHE A 265 -3.46 -12.25 -12.41
CA PHE A 265 -4.09 -11.96 -13.70
C PHE A 265 -4.70 -10.55 -13.67
N ASP A 266 -4.52 -9.82 -14.79
CA ASP A 266 -5.20 -8.57 -15.06
C ASP A 266 -5.92 -8.64 -16.39
N ALA A 267 -7.06 -7.96 -16.50
CA ALA A 267 -7.82 -7.80 -17.73
C ALA A 267 -8.26 -6.34 -17.89
N GLY A 268 -8.37 -5.90 -19.13
CA GLY A 268 -8.81 -4.54 -19.39
C GLY A 268 -9.45 -4.37 -20.77
N VAL A 269 -10.24 -3.33 -20.87
CA VAL A 269 -10.90 -2.92 -22.09
C VAL A 269 -10.86 -1.41 -22.25
N GLU A 270 -10.72 -0.95 -23.47
CA GLU A 270 -10.88 0.46 -23.87
C GLU A 270 -11.78 0.51 -25.08
N TYR A 271 -12.80 1.37 -25.01
CA TYR A 271 -13.76 1.55 -26.10
C TYR A 271 -13.92 3.04 -26.45
N ARG A 272 -13.69 3.35 -27.72
CA ARG A 272 -13.85 4.68 -28.25
C ARG A 272 -15.30 4.86 -28.76
N ILE A 273 -16.08 5.64 -28.01
CA ILE A 273 -17.46 5.94 -28.36
C ILE A 273 -17.50 6.86 -29.59
N THR A 274 -16.71 7.95 -29.51
CA THR A 274 -16.51 8.91 -30.61
C THR A 274 -15.02 9.24 -30.73
N ASP A 275 -14.64 10.07 -31.69
CA ASP A 275 -13.23 10.54 -31.80
C ASP A 275 -12.76 11.40 -30.62
N ARG A 276 -13.70 11.83 -29.75
CA ARG A 276 -13.44 12.67 -28.58
C ARG A 276 -13.71 11.98 -27.26
N ILE A 277 -14.49 10.91 -27.25
CA ILE A 277 -14.92 10.24 -26.03
C ILE A 277 -14.45 8.79 -26.04
N SER A 278 -13.69 8.44 -25.01
CA SER A 278 -13.29 7.06 -24.76
C SER A 278 -13.68 6.65 -23.35
N VAL A 279 -14.04 5.39 -23.20
CA VAL A 279 -14.32 4.76 -21.90
C VAL A 279 -13.42 3.52 -21.75
N SER A 280 -13.08 3.18 -20.54
CA SER A 280 -12.27 1.99 -20.27
C SER A 280 -12.62 1.40 -18.91
N ALA A 281 -12.36 0.09 -18.78
CA ALA A 281 -12.49 -0.63 -17.54
C ALA A 281 -11.34 -1.64 -17.40
N ALA A 282 -10.97 -1.94 -16.16
CA ALA A 282 -9.96 -2.95 -15.86
C ALA A 282 -10.25 -3.66 -14.54
N LEU A 283 -9.82 -4.93 -14.49
CA LEU A 283 -9.65 -5.72 -13.28
C LEU A 283 -8.15 -6.00 -13.16
N THR A 284 -7.55 -5.70 -12.02
CA THR A 284 -6.10 -5.88 -11.77
C THR A 284 -5.85 -6.64 -10.49
N ASP A 285 -4.68 -7.27 -10.41
CA ASP A 285 -4.17 -7.93 -9.20
C ASP A 285 -5.07 -9.05 -8.65
N LEU A 286 -5.78 -9.78 -9.54
CA LEU A 286 -6.48 -10.99 -9.15
C LEU A 286 -5.46 -12.13 -9.04
N GLY A 287 -5.03 -12.47 -7.82
CA GLY A 287 -3.95 -13.44 -7.66
C GLY A 287 -3.67 -13.84 -6.21
N PHE A 288 -2.71 -14.75 -6.06
CA PHE A 288 -2.29 -15.27 -4.77
C PHE A 288 -0.83 -15.71 -4.78
N ILE A 289 -0.23 -15.82 -3.59
CA ILE A 289 1.09 -16.40 -3.36
C ILE A 289 0.93 -17.51 -2.33
N ARG A 290 1.51 -18.70 -2.62
CA ARG A 290 1.54 -19.83 -1.70
C ARG A 290 2.91 -19.94 -1.05
N TRP A 291 2.94 -19.74 0.24
CA TRP A 291 4.14 -19.75 1.08
C TRP A 291 4.46 -21.18 1.48
N LYS A 292 5.63 -21.69 1.08
CA LYS A 292 6.05 -23.08 1.24
C LYS A 292 7.42 -23.24 1.89
N THR A 293 8.23 -22.17 1.91
CA THR A 293 9.60 -22.19 2.45
C THR A 293 9.70 -21.30 3.69
N ASP A 294 10.63 -21.63 4.58
CA ASP A 294 10.94 -20.84 5.79
C ASP A 294 9.68 -20.43 6.58
N ARG A 295 8.79 -21.40 6.82
CA ARG A 295 7.47 -21.16 7.41
C ARG A 295 7.49 -21.35 8.91
N ILE A 296 6.74 -20.48 9.56
CA ILE A 296 6.43 -20.54 10.98
C ILE A 296 4.95 -20.25 11.12
N ASN A 297 4.22 -21.12 11.83
CA ASN A 297 2.83 -20.89 12.17
C ASN A 297 2.73 -20.79 13.70
N LEU A 298 2.49 -19.60 14.20
CA LEU A 298 2.17 -19.34 15.59
C LEU A 298 0.65 -19.29 15.73
N PHE A 299 0.12 -19.85 16.78
CA PHE A 299 -1.31 -19.82 17.04
C PHE A 299 -1.58 -19.66 18.54
N THR A 300 -2.69 -19.06 18.85
CA THR A 300 -3.23 -19.06 20.22
C THR A 300 -4.73 -19.26 20.16
N LYS A 301 -5.22 -20.06 21.08
CA LYS A 301 -6.65 -20.22 21.36
C LYS A 301 -6.80 -20.38 22.87
N THR A 302 -6.78 -19.25 23.55
CA THR A 302 -6.72 -19.26 25.00
C THR A 302 -7.50 -18.11 25.62
N GLN A 303 -7.78 -18.31 26.89
CA GLN A 303 -8.20 -17.27 27.81
C GLN A 303 -7.22 -17.29 28.97
N PHE A 304 -6.59 -16.16 29.28
CA PHE A 304 -5.73 -16.06 30.44
C PHE A 304 -5.94 -14.73 31.17
N GLU A 305 -5.67 -14.75 32.47
CA GLU A 305 -5.76 -13.60 33.35
C GLU A 305 -4.36 -13.10 33.70
N PHE A 306 -4.17 -11.79 33.72
CA PHE A 306 -2.94 -11.15 34.14
C PHE A 306 -3.22 -9.86 34.92
N ASN A 307 -2.27 -9.45 35.76
CA ASN A 307 -2.46 -8.34 36.69
C ASN A 307 -2.27 -6.95 36.05
N GLY A 308 -2.25 -6.83 34.74
CA GLY A 308 -2.08 -5.53 34.07
C GLY A 308 -0.72 -4.86 34.32
N LEU A 309 -0.50 -3.74 33.63
CA LEU A 309 0.60 -2.82 33.92
C LEU A 309 0.19 -1.90 35.07
N THR A 310 1.04 -1.72 36.05
CA THR A 310 0.82 -0.67 37.07
C THR A 310 1.16 0.68 36.42
N MET A 311 0.29 1.67 36.64
CA MET A 311 0.52 3.07 36.17
C MET A 311 1.84 3.65 36.67
N GLN A 312 2.47 3.06 37.66
CA GLN A 312 3.76 3.47 38.21
C GLN A 312 4.91 3.17 37.24
N ASP A 313 4.80 2.10 36.47
CA ASP A 313 5.78 1.72 35.44
C ASP A 313 5.67 2.62 34.22
N VAL A 314 4.45 3.12 33.93
CA VAL A 314 4.14 4.04 32.84
C VAL A 314 4.57 5.49 33.13
N TYR A 315 4.56 5.92 34.40
CA TYR A 315 4.86 7.33 34.79
C TYR A 315 6.35 7.62 34.95
N ASN A 316 7.17 6.62 35.23
CA ASN A 316 8.61 6.81 35.49
C ASN A 316 9.49 6.77 34.23
N GLU A 317 8.97 6.24 33.13
CA GLU A 317 9.66 6.23 31.84
C GLU A 317 8.74 6.88 30.81
N SER A 318 9.27 7.82 30.03
CA SER A 318 8.54 8.42 28.91
C SER A 318 8.18 7.31 27.90
N LEU A 319 6.99 6.74 28.04
CA LEU A 319 6.51 5.67 27.15
C LEU A 319 6.60 6.11 25.70
N ASP A 320 7.46 5.40 24.96
CA ASP A 320 7.49 5.43 23.53
C ASP A 320 6.34 4.54 22.99
N PHE A 321 5.74 4.93 21.86
CA PHE A 321 4.76 4.12 21.12
C PHE A 321 5.32 2.72 20.79
N GLY A 322 6.67 2.63 20.59
CA GLY A 322 7.37 1.37 20.42
C GLY A 322 7.28 0.47 21.65
N GLU A 323 7.36 1.02 22.85
CA GLU A 323 7.26 0.23 24.09
C GLU A 323 5.84 -0.29 24.34
N LEU A 324 4.80 0.47 23.97
CA LEU A 324 3.42 -0.01 23.99
C LEU A 324 3.21 -1.18 23.05
N ILE A 325 3.75 -1.08 21.82
CA ILE A 325 3.70 -2.18 20.86
C ILE A 325 4.46 -3.38 21.41
N ASN A 326 5.66 -3.18 21.95
CA ASN A 326 6.47 -4.25 22.55
C ASN A 326 5.74 -4.92 23.70
N TRP A 327 5.16 -4.15 24.62
CA TRP A 327 4.36 -4.74 25.72
C TRP A 327 3.16 -5.57 25.22
N THR A 328 2.45 -5.07 24.21
CA THR A 328 1.34 -5.82 23.61
C THR A 328 1.83 -7.10 22.98
N LEU A 329 2.98 -7.04 22.28
CA LEU A 329 3.62 -8.21 21.68
C LEU A 329 4.11 -9.20 22.75
N ASP A 330 4.73 -8.74 23.82
CA ASP A 330 5.21 -9.59 24.92
C ASP A 330 4.04 -10.31 25.63
N SER A 331 2.94 -9.59 25.84
CA SER A 331 1.72 -10.21 26.42
C SER A 331 1.10 -11.26 25.50
N LEU A 332 1.10 -11.02 24.20
CA LEU A 332 0.64 -12.00 23.21
C LEU A 332 1.62 -13.16 23.05
N GLN A 333 2.91 -12.90 23.15
CA GLN A 333 3.99 -13.85 23.00
C GLN A 333 3.85 -15.00 23.99
N THR A 334 3.62 -14.69 25.28
CA THR A 334 3.43 -15.71 26.33
C THR A 334 2.17 -16.57 26.14
N ALA A 335 1.24 -16.15 25.28
CA ALA A 335 0.00 -16.88 24.97
C ALA A 335 0.07 -17.66 23.65
N MET A 336 1.15 -17.49 22.87
CA MET A 336 1.29 -18.12 21.56
C MET A 336 2.08 -19.42 21.65
N TYR A 337 1.66 -20.38 20.82
CA TYR A 337 2.33 -21.65 20.61
C TYR A 337 2.79 -21.74 19.15
N ALA A 338 3.92 -22.41 18.88
CA ALA A 338 4.31 -22.75 17.52
C ALA A 338 3.86 -24.16 17.16
N ASN A 339 3.44 -24.34 15.91
CA ASN A 339 3.25 -25.69 15.36
C ASN A 339 4.61 -26.33 15.11
N GLU A 340 4.82 -27.57 15.58
CA GLU A 340 6.02 -28.34 15.26
C GLU A 340 6.15 -28.61 13.76
N ALA A 341 5.00 -28.85 13.07
CA ALA A 341 4.93 -28.97 11.63
C ALA A 341 4.33 -27.69 11.05
N SER A 342 5.18 -26.85 10.46
CA SER A 342 4.72 -25.60 9.83
C SER A 342 3.98 -25.87 8.53
N ASP A 343 2.71 -25.50 8.43
CA ASP A 343 1.86 -25.69 7.26
C ASP A 343 2.04 -24.58 6.23
N PRO A 344 1.91 -24.90 4.92
CA PRO A 344 1.88 -23.88 3.87
C PRO A 344 0.64 -23.01 4.01
N PHE A 345 0.82 -21.68 3.94
CA PHE A 345 -0.27 -20.73 3.92
C PHE A 345 -0.35 -19.96 2.60
N THR A 346 -1.43 -19.25 2.39
CA THR A 346 -1.68 -18.49 1.17
C THR A 346 -2.06 -17.06 1.51
N THR A 347 -1.43 -16.10 0.83
CA THR A 347 -1.87 -14.70 0.84
C THR A 347 -2.41 -14.33 -0.53
N TYR A 348 -3.36 -13.39 -0.56
CA TYR A 348 -3.94 -12.90 -1.79
C TYR A 348 -3.37 -11.53 -2.15
N LEU A 349 -3.30 -11.23 -3.44
CA LEU A 349 -3.06 -9.86 -3.89
C LEU A 349 -4.29 -8.99 -3.55
N SER A 350 -4.14 -7.69 -3.69
CA SER A 350 -5.25 -6.74 -3.45
C SER A 350 -5.91 -6.37 -4.78
N PRO A 351 -6.97 -7.09 -5.23
CA PRO A 351 -7.58 -6.87 -6.51
C PRO A 351 -8.22 -5.49 -6.61
N GLY A 352 -8.16 -4.91 -7.82
CA GLY A 352 -8.72 -3.60 -8.09
C GLY A 352 -9.62 -3.61 -9.32
N VAL A 353 -10.76 -2.91 -9.24
CA VAL A 353 -11.64 -2.63 -10.35
C VAL A 353 -11.52 -1.15 -10.69
N THR A 354 -11.32 -0.85 -11.96
CA THR A 354 -11.17 0.52 -12.47
C THR A 354 -12.19 0.76 -13.58
N ALA A 355 -12.84 1.93 -13.56
CA ALA A 355 -13.65 2.43 -14.65
C ALA A 355 -13.24 3.87 -14.95
N ALA A 356 -13.07 4.22 -16.22
CA ALA A 356 -12.63 5.54 -16.62
C ALA A 356 -13.36 6.02 -17.87
N ALA A 357 -13.53 7.35 -17.96
CA ALA A 357 -13.99 8.05 -19.14
C ALA A 357 -13.06 9.23 -19.42
N SER A 358 -12.84 9.52 -20.71
CA SER A 358 -12.07 10.68 -21.13
C SER A 358 -12.76 11.44 -22.25
N TYR A 359 -12.59 12.76 -22.22
CA TYR A 359 -13.09 13.68 -23.24
C TYR A 359 -11.93 14.53 -23.78
N SER A 360 -11.59 14.36 -25.04
CA SER A 360 -10.59 15.16 -25.74
C SER A 360 -11.19 16.44 -26.28
N LEU A 361 -10.92 17.56 -25.62
CA LEU A 361 -11.36 18.88 -26.08
C LEU A 361 -10.68 19.24 -27.40
N VAL A 362 -9.37 19.08 -27.42
CA VAL A 362 -8.50 19.16 -28.60
C VAL A 362 -7.46 18.03 -28.49
N LYS A 363 -6.68 17.80 -29.56
CA LYS A 363 -5.65 16.72 -29.57
C LYS A 363 -4.64 16.79 -28.42
N ALA A 364 -4.39 17.99 -27.90
CA ALA A 364 -3.42 18.23 -26.84
C ALA A 364 -4.05 18.15 -25.44
N PHE A 365 -5.35 18.36 -25.29
CA PHE A 365 -6.02 18.48 -23.99
C PHE A 365 -7.16 17.48 -23.85
N THR A 366 -7.11 16.69 -22.77
CA THR A 366 -8.09 15.67 -22.43
C THR A 366 -8.51 15.83 -20.98
N PHE A 367 -9.80 15.85 -20.72
CA PHE A 367 -10.35 15.72 -19.38
C PHE A 367 -10.65 14.24 -19.10
N GLY A 368 -10.34 13.80 -17.88
CA GLY A 368 -10.54 12.42 -17.46
C GLY A 368 -11.37 12.33 -16.20
N VAL A 369 -12.17 11.28 -16.10
CA VAL A 369 -12.83 10.83 -14.87
C VAL A 369 -12.42 9.37 -14.65
N LEU A 370 -11.97 9.04 -13.46
CA LEU A 370 -11.48 7.73 -13.07
C LEU A 370 -12.14 7.31 -11.75
N SER A 371 -12.84 6.21 -11.75
CA SER A 371 -13.31 5.53 -10.53
C SER A 371 -12.45 4.28 -10.34
N ARG A 372 -11.97 4.08 -9.13
CA ARG A 372 -11.20 2.89 -8.77
C ARG A 372 -11.67 2.37 -7.43
N THR A 373 -11.92 1.07 -7.39
CA THR A 373 -12.23 0.30 -6.18
C THR A 373 -11.14 -0.72 -5.97
N LYS A 374 -10.52 -0.77 -4.79
CA LYS A 374 -9.50 -1.75 -4.40
C LYS A 374 -9.97 -2.53 -3.18
N PHE A 375 -9.74 -3.84 -3.19
CA PHE A 375 -10.09 -4.75 -2.11
C PHE A 375 -8.81 -5.15 -1.37
N ILE A 376 -8.67 -4.73 -0.11
CA ILE A 376 -7.48 -4.98 0.72
C ILE A 376 -7.92 -5.78 1.95
N GLY A 377 -7.71 -7.09 1.92
CA GLY A 377 -8.25 -7.98 2.92
C GLY A 377 -9.80 -7.87 2.99
N ARG A 378 -10.32 -7.44 4.14
CA ARG A 378 -11.78 -7.22 4.35
C ARG A 378 -12.21 -5.77 4.12
N GLN A 379 -11.31 -4.90 3.66
CA GLN A 379 -11.58 -3.48 3.45
C GLN A 379 -11.80 -3.18 1.97
N VAL A 380 -12.72 -2.26 1.67
CA VAL A 380 -12.98 -1.76 0.33
C VAL A 380 -12.58 -0.30 0.26
N ARG A 381 -11.75 0.04 -0.71
CA ARG A 381 -11.24 1.39 -0.96
C ARG A 381 -11.81 1.92 -2.26
N GLU A 382 -12.49 3.06 -2.20
CA GLU A 382 -12.99 3.73 -3.39
C GLU A 382 -12.36 5.09 -3.57
N SER A 383 -12.08 5.44 -4.83
CA SER A 383 -11.66 6.78 -5.21
C SER A 383 -12.35 7.22 -6.49
N LEU A 384 -12.66 8.51 -6.57
CA LEU A 384 -13.15 9.18 -7.76
C LEU A 384 -12.20 10.34 -8.08
N THR A 385 -11.57 10.28 -9.24
CA THR A 385 -10.61 11.28 -9.70
C THR A 385 -11.17 12.02 -10.91
N VAL A 386 -11.03 13.33 -10.93
CA VAL A 386 -11.15 14.15 -12.13
C VAL A 386 -9.78 14.68 -12.50
N SER A 387 -9.47 14.76 -13.79
CA SER A 387 -8.13 15.18 -14.23
C SER A 387 -8.19 16.03 -15.49
N ALA A 388 -7.23 16.95 -15.60
CA ALA A 388 -6.92 17.69 -16.82
C ALA A 388 -5.52 17.23 -17.31
N ASN A 389 -5.47 16.75 -18.52
CA ASN A 389 -4.31 16.09 -19.09
C ASN A 389 -3.87 16.79 -20.36
N MET A 390 -2.58 17.11 -20.47
CA MET A 390 -1.97 17.72 -21.63
C MET A 390 -0.95 16.76 -22.25
N ASN A 391 -1.05 16.52 -23.56
CA ASN A 391 -0.11 15.72 -24.31
C ASN A 391 0.34 16.48 -25.57
N LEU A 392 1.53 17.07 -25.52
CA LEU A 392 2.14 17.78 -26.65
C LEU A 392 2.96 16.79 -27.49
N GLY A 393 2.27 16.11 -28.38
CA GLY A 393 2.85 15.02 -29.17
C GLY A 393 3.41 13.91 -28.28
N ASN A 394 4.68 13.55 -28.50
CA ASN A 394 5.40 12.59 -27.66
C ASN A 394 6.43 13.27 -26.75
N ALA A 395 6.59 14.59 -26.83
CA ALA A 395 7.64 15.31 -26.13
C ALA A 395 7.27 15.61 -24.68
N LEU A 396 6.02 15.99 -24.43
CA LEU A 396 5.56 16.39 -23.10
C LEU A 396 4.20 15.78 -22.81
N SER A 397 4.05 15.16 -21.65
CA SER A 397 2.78 14.77 -21.05
C SER A 397 2.71 15.36 -19.66
N ALA A 398 1.65 16.06 -19.34
CA ALA A 398 1.41 16.61 -18.00
C ALA A 398 -0.01 16.33 -17.57
N THR A 399 -0.21 16.16 -16.29
CA THR A 399 -1.53 15.92 -15.68
C THR A 399 -1.66 16.73 -14.38
N CYS A 400 -2.87 17.21 -14.14
CA CYS A 400 -3.30 17.70 -12.85
C CYS A 400 -4.59 16.97 -12.51
N SER A 401 -4.67 16.42 -11.31
CA SER A 401 -5.81 15.62 -10.86
C SER A 401 -6.30 16.08 -9.51
N TYR A 402 -7.58 15.86 -9.27
CA TYR A 402 -8.24 16.03 -7.99
C TYR A 402 -9.02 14.78 -7.67
N THR A 403 -8.74 14.18 -6.51
CA THR A 403 -9.29 12.89 -6.13
C THR A 403 -10.10 12.99 -4.85
N ALA A 404 -11.32 12.53 -4.88
CA ALA A 404 -12.12 12.23 -3.70
C ALA A 404 -11.89 10.77 -3.31
N VAL A 405 -11.47 10.55 -2.07
CA VAL A 405 -11.21 9.21 -1.52
C VAL A 405 -12.01 9.07 -0.23
N ASN A 406 -12.95 8.14 -0.18
CA ASN A 406 -13.70 7.80 1.04
C ASN A 406 -14.14 9.04 1.86
N HIS A 407 -14.82 9.99 1.22
CA HIS A 407 -15.27 11.27 1.80
C HIS A 407 -14.16 12.29 2.16
N ARG A 408 -12.91 12.06 1.77
CA ARG A 408 -11.85 13.08 1.84
C ARG A 408 -11.72 13.76 0.48
N TYR A 409 -11.58 15.09 0.49
CA TYR A 409 -11.64 15.96 -0.68
C TYR A 409 -10.41 16.87 -0.78
N ASP A 410 -9.27 16.45 -0.27
CA ASP A 410 -8.04 17.25 -0.14
C ASP A 410 -6.89 16.75 -1.04
N ASN A 411 -7.14 15.77 -1.92
CA ASN A 411 -6.11 15.09 -2.68
C ASN A 411 -5.89 15.73 -4.06
N LEU A 412 -4.88 16.58 -4.16
CA LEU A 412 -4.36 17.06 -5.42
C LEU A 412 -3.24 16.16 -5.94
N GLY A 413 -3.23 15.90 -7.24
CA GLY A 413 -2.17 15.16 -7.89
C GLY A 413 -1.61 15.93 -9.07
N ALA A 414 -0.34 15.73 -9.35
CA ALA A 414 0.33 16.26 -10.52
C ALA A 414 1.32 15.23 -11.11
N GLY A 415 1.48 15.27 -12.42
CA GLY A 415 2.46 14.44 -13.09
C GLY A 415 3.02 15.15 -14.30
N ILE A 416 4.29 14.92 -14.55
CA ILE A 416 5.00 15.41 -15.75
C ILE A 416 5.84 14.30 -16.33
N ALA A 417 5.85 14.19 -17.65
CA ALA A 417 6.75 13.32 -18.38
C ALA A 417 7.30 14.09 -19.57
N PHE A 418 8.61 14.11 -19.68
CA PHE A 418 9.34 14.73 -20.79
C PHE A 418 10.09 13.67 -21.58
N ARG A 419 10.02 13.76 -22.91
CA ARG A 419 10.76 12.89 -23.82
C ARG A 419 11.60 13.69 -24.79
N GLY A 420 12.93 13.55 -24.65
CA GLY A 420 13.94 14.07 -25.58
C GLY A 420 14.56 12.93 -26.38
N GLY A 421 14.19 12.84 -27.67
CA GLY A 421 14.65 11.74 -28.51
C GLY A 421 14.18 10.35 -28.03
N TRP A 422 15.12 9.54 -27.61
CA TRP A 422 14.87 8.18 -27.08
C TRP A 422 14.74 8.13 -25.55
N LEU A 423 15.10 9.20 -24.84
CA LEU A 423 15.04 9.26 -23.40
C LEU A 423 13.70 9.88 -22.93
N GLN A 424 13.01 9.23 -22.01
CA GLN A 424 11.79 9.71 -21.38
C GLN A 424 11.96 9.71 -19.86
N LEU A 425 11.86 10.89 -19.24
CA LEU A 425 11.85 11.09 -17.80
C LEU A 425 10.43 11.37 -17.35
N TYR A 426 10.05 10.92 -16.15
CA TYR A 426 8.76 11.24 -15.57
C TYR A 426 8.80 11.30 -14.05
N ALA A 427 7.93 12.14 -13.50
CA ALA A 427 7.63 12.23 -12.09
C ALA A 427 6.13 12.45 -11.90
N ILE A 428 5.56 11.76 -10.94
CA ILE A 428 4.14 11.82 -10.57
C ILE A 428 4.07 11.85 -9.06
N VAL A 429 3.25 12.76 -8.54
CA VAL A 429 2.89 12.81 -7.11
C VAL A 429 1.38 12.94 -7.03
N ASP A 430 0.74 12.01 -6.37
CA ASP A 430 -0.65 12.12 -5.96
C ASP A 430 -0.69 12.43 -4.45
N ASN A 431 -1.72 13.13 -3.98
CA ASN A 431 -1.85 13.66 -2.61
C ASN A 431 -0.78 14.71 -2.24
N ILE A 432 -0.69 15.75 -3.06
CA ILE A 432 0.12 16.92 -2.76
C ILE A 432 -0.54 17.68 -1.61
N PRO A 433 0.15 17.91 -0.49
CA PRO A 433 -0.41 18.64 0.64
C PRO A 433 -0.74 20.08 0.25
N VAL A 434 -1.93 20.54 0.61
CA VAL A 434 -2.44 21.88 0.26
C VAL A 434 -2.17 22.89 1.35
N ARG A 435 -2.14 22.42 2.61
CA ARG A 435 -1.87 23.25 3.77
C ARG A 435 -0.46 23.02 4.27
N TRP A 436 0.22 24.11 4.59
CA TRP A 436 1.60 24.12 5.04
C TRP A 436 1.70 24.99 6.30
N THR A 437 2.36 24.47 7.31
CA THR A 437 2.77 25.20 8.52
C THR A 437 4.27 25.42 8.52
N THR A 438 4.75 26.30 9.36
CA THR A 438 6.18 26.55 9.52
C THR A 438 6.63 25.92 10.82
N VAL A 439 7.60 25.03 10.73
CA VAL A 439 8.22 24.36 11.88
C VAL A 439 9.58 24.97 12.14
N ASN A 440 9.86 25.29 13.39
CA ASN A 440 11.13 25.85 13.86
C ASN A 440 11.90 24.76 14.61
N ASN A 441 13.13 24.44 14.16
CA ASN A 441 14.00 23.48 14.84
C ASN A 441 15.00 24.13 15.81
N GLY A 442 14.76 25.40 16.15
CA GLY A 442 15.66 26.19 17.00
C GLY A 442 16.73 26.97 16.23
N ASN A 443 17.08 26.57 15.01
CA ASN A 443 18.07 27.26 14.16
C ASN A 443 17.44 27.80 12.87
N ASP A 444 16.55 27.01 12.25
CA ASP A 444 15.95 27.33 10.95
C ASP A 444 14.44 27.09 10.95
N ASN A 445 13.75 27.89 10.14
CA ASN A 445 12.32 27.71 9.85
C ASN A 445 12.19 26.95 8.54
N PHE A 446 11.43 25.86 8.52
CA PHE A 446 11.14 25.12 7.27
C PHE A 446 9.64 24.85 7.12
N PRO A 447 9.13 24.89 5.89
CA PRO A 447 7.74 24.61 5.62
C PRO A 447 7.46 23.11 5.79
N MET A 448 6.37 22.76 6.48
CA MET A 448 5.93 21.39 6.70
C MET A 448 4.45 21.23 6.37
N PRO A 449 4.04 20.12 5.73
CA PRO A 449 2.64 19.86 5.48
C PRO A 449 1.85 19.67 6.78
N GLU A 450 0.70 20.35 6.91
CA GLU A 450 -0.11 20.32 8.13
C GLU A 450 -0.91 19.02 8.27
N ASP A 451 -1.69 18.67 7.24
CA ASP A 451 -2.60 17.52 7.26
C ASP A 451 -2.13 16.39 6.31
N TRP A 452 -0.84 16.10 6.27
CA TRP A 452 -0.29 15.11 5.37
C TRP A 452 -0.22 13.73 6.02
N ASN A 453 -1.07 12.83 5.60
CA ASN A 453 -1.14 11.46 6.08
C ASN A 453 -0.95 10.42 4.97
N THR A 454 -0.80 10.87 3.73
CA THR A 454 -0.62 9.99 2.57
C THR A 454 0.47 10.54 1.65
N LEU A 455 1.29 9.66 1.12
CA LEU A 455 2.31 9.98 0.12
C LEU A 455 2.20 8.99 -1.03
N HIS A 456 2.01 9.49 -2.23
CA HIS A 456 2.08 8.67 -3.44
C HIS A 456 3.02 9.33 -4.44
N ALA A 457 4.16 8.71 -4.65
CA ALA A 457 5.17 9.22 -5.56
C ALA A 457 5.61 8.13 -6.54
N ARG A 458 5.79 8.52 -7.79
CA ARG A 458 6.34 7.66 -8.82
C ARG A 458 7.31 8.44 -9.70
N VAL A 459 8.50 7.92 -9.86
CA VAL A 459 9.54 8.51 -10.72
C VAL A 459 10.14 7.44 -11.62
N GLY A 460 10.65 7.85 -12.76
CA GLY A 460 11.38 6.91 -13.60
C GLY A 460 11.92 7.49 -14.88
N LEU A 461 12.78 6.67 -15.50
CA LEU A 461 13.46 6.94 -16.75
C LEU A 461 13.26 5.77 -17.70
N ASN A 462 12.73 6.02 -18.88
CA ASN A 462 12.48 5.00 -19.90
C ASN A 462 13.30 5.28 -21.16
N LEU A 463 13.70 4.23 -21.86
CA LEU A 463 14.16 4.32 -23.25
C LEU A 463 12.95 4.05 -24.16
N SER A 464 12.58 5.04 -24.95
CA SER A 464 11.37 5.01 -25.77
C SER A 464 11.73 5.29 -27.24
N PHE A 465 11.44 4.35 -28.13
CA PHE A 465 11.83 4.42 -29.54
C PHE A 465 10.61 4.38 -30.47
N GLY A 466 10.75 5.04 -31.60
CA GLY A 466 9.73 5.09 -32.63
C GLY A 466 8.48 5.84 -32.19
N ASN A 467 7.77 6.39 -33.15
CA ASN A 467 6.42 6.88 -32.98
C ASN A 467 5.52 5.91 -33.72
N LYS A 468 4.41 5.47 -33.12
CA LYS A 468 3.35 4.87 -33.93
C LYS A 468 3.01 5.90 -35.01
N ALA A 469 3.09 5.49 -36.27
CA ALA A 469 2.41 6.21 -37.33
C ALA A 469 0.97 6.42 -36.82
N LYS A 470 0.49 7.66 -36.83
CA LYS A 470 -0.83 8.07 -36.33
C LYS A 470 -1.81 6.95 -36.61
N ASP A 471 -2.15 6.19 -35.58
CA ASP A 471 -3.33 5.31 -35.64
C ASP A 471 -4.49 6.26 -35.86
N LYS A 472 -4.99 6.36 -37.10
CA LYS A 472 -6.19 7.15 -37.43
C LYS A 472 -7.36 6.79 -36.53
N ALA A 473 -7.22 5.68 -35.84
CA ALA A 473 -8.25 5.06 -35.04
C ALA A 473 -8.24 5.40 -33.53
N LEU A 474 -7.15 5.84 -32.92
CA LEU A 474 -7.11 6.03 -31.45
C LEU A 474 -6.26 7.25 -30.99
N ASN A 475 -6.04 8.27 -31.88
CA ASN A 475 -5.45 9.56 -31.53
C ASN A 475 -6.47 10.68 -31.55
#